data_0d65009fda5a9d219b8e2f2025c85f96
#
_entry.id   0d65009fda5a9d219b8e2f2025c85f96
#
_cell.length_a   1.000
_cell.length_b   1.000
_cell.length_c   1.000
_cell.angle_alpha   90.00
_cell.angle_beta   90.00
_cell.angle_gamma   90.00
#
_symmetry.space_group_name_H-M   'P 1'
#
loop_
_entity.id
_entity.type
_entity.pdbx_description
1 polymer ?
#
loop_
_entity_poly.entity_id
_entity_poly.type
_entity_poly.pdbx_seq_one_letter_code
_entity_poly.pdbx_strand_id
1 'polypeptide(L)'
;MSPSTGRAAPFLARSPPWCGGTEVDRIVFDTPVGRIALEEEGGALTALYLPNSPMPPAGEETPLLARGKKELLAYLAGEGRTFDLPLAPKGTPFQQRVWSALADIPYGRTITYGELARRVGCPRGSRAVGQANHRNPLPILLPCHRVVGANGTLTGYGGGLELKEWLLRLEGML
;
A
#
# COMPACT_ATOMS: atom_id res chain seq x y z
N MET A 1 28.18 -15.82 -39.84
CA MET A 1 27.40 -14.83 -39.08
C MET A 1 26.36 -15.59 -38.25
N SER A 2 26.63 -15.75 -36.99
CA SER A 2 25.65 -16.33 -36.09
C SER A 2 24.63 -15.25 -35.75
N PRO A 3 23.34 -15.46 -35.95
CA PRO A 3 22.38 -14.58 -35.34
C PRO A 3 22.58 -14.69 -33.83
N SER A 4 22.78 -13.56 -33.16
CA SER A 4 22.68 -13.54 -31.74
C SER A 4 21.23 -13.92 -31.42
N THR A 5 21.03 -15.17 -31.09
CA THR A 5 19.80 -15.56 -30.44
C THR A 5 19.80 -14.87 -29.11
N GLY A 6 19.12 -13.73 -29.03
CA GLY A 6 18.70 -13.19 -27.77
C GLY A 6 17.92 -14.29 -27.08
N ARG A 7 18.59 -15.02 -26.21
CA ARG A 7 17.87 -15.89 -25.28
C ARG A 7 16.96 -14.98 -24.52
N ALA A 8 15.67 -15.07 -24.77
CA ALA A 8 14.70 -14.69 -23.78
C ALA A 8 15.18 -15.28 -22.47
N ALA A 9 15.32 -14.44 -21.43
CA ALA A 9 15.62 -14.91 -20.10
C ALA A 9 14.79 -16.17 -19.86
N PRO A 10 15.38 -17.26 -19.34
CA PRO A 10 14.61 -18.45 -19.13
C PRO A 10 13.38 -18.03 -18.33
N PHE A 11 12.23 -18.39 -18.86
CA PHE A 11 10.99 -18.32 -18.12
C PHE A 11 11.28 -19.09 -16.84
N LEU A 12 11.66 -18.38 -15.77
CA LEU A 12 11.77 -18.98 -14.46
C LEU A 12 10.40 -19.58 -14.22
N ALA A 13 10.33 -20.89 -14.25
CA ALA A 13 9.11 -21.62 -14.15
C ALA A 13 8.45 -21.20 -12.83
N ARG A 14 7.48 -20.32 -12.91
CA ARG A 14 6.58 -20.09 -11.81
C ARG A 14 6.04 -21.47 -11.43
N SER A 15 6.11 -21.78 -10.16
CA SER A 15 5.56 -23.03 -9.69
C SER A 15 4.17 -23.18 -10.28
N PRO A 16 3.86 -24.31 -10.91
CA PRO A 16 2.54 -24.49 -11.49
C PRO A 16 1.47 -24.35 -10.43
N PRO A 17 0.28 -23.86 -10.79
CA PRO A 17 -0.78 -23.56 -9.83
C PRO A 17 -1.21 -24.72 -8.93
N TRP A 18 -0.81 -25.95 -9.25
CA TRP A 18 -1.06 -27.13 -8.43
C TRP A 18 0.03 -27.45 -7.40
N CYS A 19 1.13 -26.69 -7.37
CA CYS A 19 2.24 -26.91 -6.42
C CYS A 19 2.03 -26.25 -5.05
N GLY A 20 0.81 -25.91 -4.69
CA GLY A 20 0.43 -25.54 -3.32
C GLY A 20 1.17 -24.30 -2.79
N GLY A 21 0.81 -23.13 -3.27
CA GLY A 21 1.29 -21.84 -2.78
C GLY A 21 1.46 -20.87 -3.93
N THR A 22 0.84 -19.72 -3.82
CA THR A 22 1.11 -18.59 -4.72
C THR A 22 2.52 -18.08 -4.40
N GLU A 23 3.31 -17.93 -5.46
CA GLU A 23 4.65 -17.37 -5.35
C GLU A 23 4.54 -15.90 -4.90
N VAL A 24 5.30 -15.54 -3.87
CA VAL A 24 5.34 -14.20 -3.33
C VAL A 24 6.62 -13.52 -3.81
N ASP A 25 6.47 -12.45 -4.58
CA ASP A 25 7.58 -11.64 -5.08
C ASP A 25 7.66 -10.32 -4.30
N ARG A 26 8.87 -9.84 -4.05
CA ARG A 26 9.12 -8.61 -3.31
C ARG A 26 10.25 -7.82 -3.92
N ILE A 27 10.11 -6.49 -3.87
CA ILE A 27 11.21 -5.57 -4.16
C ILE A 27 11.40 -4.61 -2.99
N VAL A 28 12.64 -4.16 -2.80
CA VAL A 28 13.02 -3.16 -1.81
C VAL A 28 13.70 -2.02 -2.54
N PHE A 29 13.29 -0.79 -2.26
CA PHE A 29 13.86 0.38 -2.95
C PHE A 29 13.84 1.61 -2.05
N ASP A 30 14.72 2.57 -2.36
CA ASP A 30 14.83 3.83 -1.63
C ASP A 30 13.85 4.87 -2.15
N THR A 31 13.30 5.67 -1.24
CA THR A 31 12.35 6.73 -1.53
C THR A 31 12.68 7.99 -0.72
N PRO A 32 12.05 9.15 -1.01
CA PRO A 32 12.23 10.34 -0.19
C PRO A 32 11.87 10.19 1.29
N VAL A 33 11.05 9.19 1.63
CA VAL A 33 10.65 8.93 3.03
C VAL A 33 11.45 7.80 3.66
N GLY A 34 12.39 7.21 2.92
CA GLY A 34 13.21 6.08 3.37
C GLY A 34 13.01 4.84 2.52
N ARG A 35 13.59 3.73 2.97
CA ARG A 35 13.51 2.46 2.26
C ARG A 35 12.16 1.81 2.48
N ILE A 36 11.50 1.40 1.39
CA ILE A 36 10.23 0.69 1.43
C ILE A 36 10.30 -0.60 0.61
N ALA A 37 9.35 -1.49 0.84
CA ALA A 37 9.22 -2.73 0.07
C ALA A 37 7.80 -2.91 -0.42
N LEU A 38 7.67 -3.51 -1.60
CA LEU A 38 6.39 -3.93 -2.17
C LEU A 38 6.35 -5.44 -2.32
N GLU A 39 5.19 -6.01 -2.08
CA GLU A 39 4.93 -7.45 -2.20
C GLU A 39 3.81 -7.70 -3.21
N GLU A 40 4.02 -8.70 -4.05
CA GLU A 40 3.05 -9.20 -5.02
C GLU A 40 2.79 -10.67 -4.79
N GLU A 41 1.52 -11.05 -4.85
CA GLU A 41 1.10 -12.45 -4.81
C GLU A 41 -0.13 -12.62 -5.71
N GLY A 42 -0.10 -13.60 -6.59
CA GLY A 42 -1.25 -13.89 -7.45
C GLY A 42 -1.65 -12.79 -8.42
N GLY A 43 -0.72 -11.93 -8.83
CA GLY A 43 -0.99 -10.86 -9.78
C GLY A 43 -1.55 -9.57 -9.17
N ALA A 44 -1.50 -9.42 -7.86
CA ALA A 44 -1.92 -8.22 -7.16
C ALA A 44 -0.94 -7.86 -6.04
N LEU A 45 -0.88 -6.59 -5.67
CA LEU A 45 -0.06 -6.14 -4.55
C LEU A 45 -0.75 -6.50 -3.24
N THR A 46 -0.02 -7.12 -2.32
CA THR A 46 -0.54 -7.63 -1.05
C THR A 46 0.00 -6.91 0.17
N ALA A 47 1.17 -6.27 0.06
CA ALA A 47 1.76 -5.52 1.18
C ALA A 47 2.71 -4.44 0.70
N LEU A 48 2.80 -3.39 1.50
CA LEU A 48 3.79 -2.34 1.40
C LEU A 48 4.43 -2.19 2.79
N TYR A 49 5.75 -2.35 2.86
CA TYR A 49 6.51 -2.23 4.10
C TYR A 49 7.10 -0.84 4.21
N LEU A 50 6.76 -0.13 5.28
CA LEU A 50 7.24 1.23 5.55
C LEU A 50 8.63 1.22 6.19
N PRO A 51 9.37 2.34 6.18
CA PRO A 51 10.76 2.40 6.66
C PRO A 51 10.96 1.97 8.11
N ASN A 52 9.95 2.14 8.96
CA ASN A 52 10.00 1.75 10.37
C ASN A 52 9.69 0.27 10.61
N SER A 53 9.40 -0.49 9.56
CA SER A 53 9.15 -1.93 9.62
C SER A 53 10.42 -2.70 9.29
N PRO A 54 10.56 -3.95 9.79
CA PRO A 54 11.61 -4.83 9.29
C PRO A 54 11.42 -5.05 7.79
N MET A 55 12.48 -4.83 7.00
CA MET A 55 12.42 -5.06 5.57
C MET A 55 12.50 -6.54 5.25
N PRO A 56 11.59 -7.07 4.43
CA PRO A 56 11.69 -8.45 3.96
C PRO A 56 12.85 -8.59 2.97
N PRO A 57 13.34 -9.81 2.76
CA PRO A 57 14.34 -10.04 1.72
C PRO A 57 13.76 -9.71 0.34
N ALA A 58 14.55 -9.04 -0.50
CA ALA A 58 14.18 -8.76 -1.87
C ALA A 58 14.20 -10.04 -2.71
N GLY A 59 13.26 -10.15 -3.63
CA GLY A 59 13.19 -11.20 -4.63
C GLY A 59 13.28 -10.61 -6.04
N GLU A 60 12.57 -11.21 -6.97
CA GLU A 60 12.54 -10.76 -8.35
C GLU A 60 11.58 -9.58 -8.55
N GLU A 61 11.98 -8.64 -9.38
CA GLU A 61 11.12 -7.56 -9.82
C GLU A 61 10.21 -8.05 -10.95
N THR A 62 8.90 -8.10 -10.66
CA THR A 62 7.89 -8.40 -11.67
C THR A 62 7.46 -7.13 -12.39
N PRO A 63 6.79 -7.22 -13.56
CA PRO A 63 6.22 -6.03 -14.20
C PRO A 63 5.27 -5.23 -13.30
N LEU A 64 4.47 -5.91 -12.48
CA LEU A 64 3.57 -5.24 -11.54
C LEU A 64 4.35 -4.51 -10.44
N LEU A 65 5.37 -5.13 -9.85
CA LEU A 65 6.21 -4.49 -8.85
C LEU A 65 6.96 -3.27 -9.42
N ALA A 66 7.47 -3.38 -10.64
CA ALA A 66 8.10 -2.25 -11.34
C ALA A 66 7.12 -1.09 -11.54
N ARG A 67 5.89 -1.38 -11.94
CA ARG A 67 4.84 -0.38 -12.10
C ARG A 67 4.44 0.25 -10.76
N GLY A 68 4.30 -0.56 -9.72
CA GLY A 68 4.00 -0.07 -8.37
C GLY A 68 5.09 0.85 -7.84
N LYS A 69 6.35 0.48 -8.00
CA LYS A 69 7.51 1.32 -7.67
C LYS A 69 7.46 2.67 -8.40
N LYS A 70 7.23 2.64 -9.71
CA LYS A 70 7.16 3.85 -10.52
C LYS A 70 6.05 4.79 -10.06
N GLU A 71 4.84 4.27 -9.82
CA GLU A 71 3.71 5.07 -9.37
C GLU A 71 3.92 5.61 -7.95
N LEU A 72 4.51 4.84 -7.05
CA LEU A 72 4.85 5.29 -5.70
C LEU A 72 5.90 6.39 -5.71
N LEU A 73 6.96 6.24 -6.48
CA LEU A 73 7.99 7.28 -6.59
C LEU A 73 7.42 8.56 -7.19
N ALA A 74 6.55 8.47 -8.19
CA ALA A 74 5.86 9.64 -8.75
C ALA A 74 4.99 10.34 -7.71
N TYR A 75 4.21 9.57 -6.95
CA TYR A 75 3.37 10.12 -5.87
C TYR A 75 4.23 10.83 -4.81
N LEU A 76 5.29 10.19 -4.35
CA LEU A 76 6.17 10.75 -3.32
C LEU A 76 6.98 11.96 -3.81
N ALA A 77 7.14 12.11 -5.13
CA ALA A 77 7.74 13.29 -5.75
C ALA A 77 6.73 14.43 -5.99
N GLY A 78 5.46 14.22 -5.65
CA GLY A 78 4.40 15.20 -5.88
C GLY A 78 3.88 15.23 -7.32
N GLU A 79 4.24 14.26 -8.15
CA GLU A 79 3.88 14.21 -9.56
C GLU A 79 2.64 13.36 -9.85
N GLY A 80 2.34 12.37 -8.98
CA GLY A 80 1.20 11.48 -9.11
C GLY A 80 0.21 11.65 -7.97
N ARG A 81 -1.09 11.49 -8.24
CA ARG A 81 -2.15 11.65 -7.23
C ARG A 81 -2.98 10.39 -7.01
N THR A 82 -2.99 9.50 -7.95
CA THR A 82 -3.79 8.26 -7.92
C THR A 82 -2.93 7.08 -8.29
N PHE A 83 -3.40 5.90 -7.87
CA PHE A 83 -2.75 4.64 -8.19
C PHE A 83 -3.73 3.77 -9.01
N ASP A 84 -3.24 3.21 -10.10
CA ASP A 84 -3.97 2.24 -10.92
C ASP A 84 -3.27 0.89 -10.84
N LEU A 85 -3.37 0.27 -9.66
CA LEU A 85 -2.68 -0.98 -9.33
C LEU A 85 -3.68 -1.97 -8.75
N PRO A 86 -3.63 -3.25 -9.16
CA PRO A 86 -4.45 -4.27 -8.51
C PRO A 86 -3.95 -4.51 -7.09
N LEU A 87 -4.84 -4.35 -6.11
CA LEU A 87 -4.57 -4.52 -4.69
C LEU A 87 -5.37 -5.69 -4.14
N ALA A 88 -4.72 -6.53 -3.34
CA ALA A 88 -5.35 -7.67 -2.69
C ALA A 88 -4.87 -7.79 -1.23
N PRO A 89 -5.23 -6.82 -0.37
CA PRO A 89 -4.85 -6.87 1.03
C PRO A 89 -5.50 -8.08 1.72
N LYS A 90 -4.73 -8.77 2.56
CA LYS A 90 -5.22 -9.92 3.32
C LYS A 90 -5.71 -9.47 4.69
N GLY A 91 -6.94 -9.83 5.04
CA GLY A 91 -7.51 -9.49 6.32
C GLY A 91 -8.91 -10.03 6.51
N THR A 92 -9.50 -9.76 7.67
CA THR A 92 -10.86 -10.17 8.01
C THR A 92 -11.89 -9.46 7.12
N PRO A 93 -13.15 -9.97 7.04
CA PRO A 93 -14.21 -9.25 6.30
C PRO A 93 -14.42 -7.82 6.78
N PHE A 94 -14.33 -7.57 8.07
CA PHE A 94 -14.43 -6.22 8.64
C PHE A 94 -13.26 -5.33 8.19
N GLN A 95 -12.02 -5.83 8.27
CA GLN A 95 -10.85 -5.11 7.79
C GLN A 95 -10.96 -4.81 6.30
N GLN A 96 -11.39 -5.76 5.48
CA GLN A 96 -11.59 -5.55 4.04
C GLN A 96 -12.59 -4.42 3.77
N ARG A 97 -13.66 -4.35 4.55
CA ARG A 97 -14.66 -3.29 4.43
C ARG A 97 -14.08 -1.92 4.78
N VAL A 98 -13.30 -1.85 5.84
CA VAL A 98 -12.61 -0.60 6.24
C VAL A 98 -11.63 -0.16 5.16
N TRP A 99 -10.79 -1.08 4.68
CA TRP A 99 -9.78 -0.75 3.66
C TRP A 99 -10.41 -0.36 2.32
N SER A 100 -11.51 -0.98 1.94
CA SER A 100 -12.27 -0.58 0.76
C SER A 100 -12.80 0.84 0.88
N ALA A 101 -13.27 1.23 2.07
CA ALA A 101 -13.71 2.59 2.33
C ALA A 101 -12.55 3.61 2.28
N LEU A 102 -11.34 3.20 2.69
CA LEU A 102 -10.14 4.04 2.56
C LEU A 102 -9.86 4.40 1.11
N ALA A 103 -10.04 3.46 0.19
CA ALA A 103 -9.80 3.67 -1.23
C ALA A 103 -10.67 4.78 -1.82
N ASP A 104 -11.80 5.08 -1.20
CA ASP A 104 -12.74 6.12 -1.66
C ASP A 104 -12.38 7.52 -1.14
N ILE A 105 -11.38 7.66 -0.27
CA ILE A 105 -10.93 8.97 0.22
C ILE A 105 -10.03 9.61 -0.84
N PRO A 106 -10.46 10.72 -1.47
CA PRO A 106 -9.69 11.30 -2.55
C PRO A 106 -8.42 11.98 -2.07
N TYR A 107 -7.47 12.13 -2.98
CA TYR A 107 -6.24 12.89 -2.75
C TYR A 107 -6.56 14.30 -2.26
N GLY A 108 -5.83 14.77 -1.26
CA GLY A 108 -6.03 16.11 -0.70
C GLY A 108 -7.26 16.22 0.20
N ARG A 109 -7.83 15.11 0.65
CA ARG A 109 -8.96 15.09 1.58
C ARG A 109 -8.66 14.23 2.79
N THR A 110 -9.20 14.62 3.93
CA THR A 110 -9.18 13.81 5.15
C THR A 110 -10.59 13.54 5.63
N ILE A 111 -10.76 12.43 6.33
CA ILE A 111 -11.97 12.12 7.07
C ILE A 111 -11.60 11.75 8.51
N THR A 112 -12.56 11.84 9.42
CA THR A 112 -12.36 11.41 10.80
C THR A 112 -12.63 9.91 10.96
N TYR A 113 -12.14 9.31 12.04
CA TYR A 113 -12.48 7.92 12.38
C TYR A 113 -13.99 7.72 12.53
N GLY A 114 -14.69 8.71 13.07
CA GLY A 114 -16.15 8.68 13.18
C GLY A 114 -16.84 8.64 11.83
N GLU A 115 -16.36 9.42 10.86
CA GLU A 115 -16.87 9.40 9.49
C GLU A 115 -16.58 8.06 8.81
N LEU A 116 -15.38 7.53 8.99
CA LEU A 116 -15.03 6.22 8.45
C LEU A 116 -15.92 5.13 9.04
N ALA A 117 -16.18 5.17 10.34
CA ALA A 117 -17.07 4.25 11.02
C ALA A 117 -18.49 4.30 10.43
N ARG A 118 -19.02 5.49 10.17
CA ARG A 118 -20.32 5.65 9.51
C ARG A 118 -20.33 5.06 8.11
N ARG A 119 -19.29 5.28 7.33
CA ARG A 119 -19.18 4.76 5.95
C ARG A 119 -19.17 3.25 5.88
N VAL A 120 -18.62 2.58 6.89
CA VAL A 120 -18.61 1.10 6.93
C VAL A 120 -19.82 0.51 7.64
N GLY A 121 -20.77 1.33 8.06
CA GLY A 121 -21.99 0.87 8.70
C GLY A 121 -21.86 0.56 10.19
N CYS A 122 -20.82 1.05 10.85
CA CYS A 122 -20.56 0.85 12.28
C CYS A 122 -20.36 2.19 12.99
N PRO A 123 -21.39 3.05 13.10
CA PRO A 123 -21.23 4.43 13.60
C PRO A 123 -20.69 4.51 15.03
N ARG A 124 -20.83 3.44 15.83
CA ARG A 124 -20.28 3.35 17.18
C ARG A 124 -18.92 2.65 17.23
N GLY A 125 -18.38 2.27 16.07
CA GLY A 125 -17.19 1.43 15.95
C GLY A 125 -15.91 2.22 15.66
N SER A 126 -15.78 3.47 16.07
CA SER A 126 -14.60 4.30 15.77
C SER A 126 -13.30 3.65 16.22
N ARG A 127 -13.29 2.99 17.39
CA ARG A 127 -12.11 2.28 17.91
C ARG A 127 -11.76 1.06 17.05
N ALA A 128 -12.74 0.23 16.70
CA ALA A 128 -12.54 -0.94 15.87
C ALA A 128 -12.07 -0.55 14.46
N VAL A 129 -12.66 0.49 13.90
CA VAL A 129 -12.27 1.08 12.62
C VAL A 129 -10.85 1.62 12.68
N GLY A 130 -10.49 2.30 13.79
CA GLY A 130 -9.13 2.80 14.01
C GLY A 130 -8.10 1.68 14.04
N GLN A 131 -8.41 0.56 14.69
CA GLN A 131 -7.54 -0.61 14.72
C GLN A 131 -7.38 -1.24 13.32
N ALA A 132 -8.47 -1.38 12.57
CA ALA A 132 -8.42 -1.89 11.20
C ALA A 132 -7.61 -0.96 10.29
N ASN A 133 -7.78 0.35 10.45
CA ASN A 133 -7.01 1.37 9.74
C ASN A 133 -5.51 1.22 10.03
N HIS A 134 -5.14 1.01 11.29
CA HIS A 134 -3.76 0.81 11.72
C HIS A 134 -3.13 -0.48 11.16
N ARG A 135 -3.93 -1.50 10.92
CA ARG A 135 -3.48 -2.81 10.42
C ARG A 135 -3.49 -2.92 8.89
N ASN A 136 -3.70 -1.83 8.20
CA ASN A 136 -3.66 -1.78 6.74
C ASN A 136 -2.31 -2.31 6.21
N PRO A 137 -2.30 -3.39 5.40
CA PRO A 137 -1.06 -3.95 4.87
C PRO A 137 -0.51 -3.16 3.67
N LEU A 138 -1.28 -2.24 3.10
CA LEU A 138 -0.93 -1.46 1.92
C LEU A 138 -1.03 0.05 2.22
N PRO A 139 -0.29 0.56 3.21
CA PRO A 139 -0.30 2.00 3.50
C PRO A 139 0.13 2.79 2.26
N ILE A 140 -0.31 4.03 2.16
CA ILE A 140 -0.15 4.91 0.99
C ILE A 140 -1.07 4.51 -0.17
N LEU A 141 -1.03 3.27 -0.62
CA LEU A 141 -1.90 2.76 -1.69
C LEU A 141 -3.37 2.71 -1.25
N LEU A 142 -3.61 2.26 -0.02
CA LEU A 142 -4.88 2.43 0.69
C LEU A 142 -4.65 3.55 1.70
N PRO A 143 -5.21 4.73 1.50
CA PRO A 143 -4.73 5.96 2.16
C PRO A 143 -5.16 6.09 3.63
N CYS A 144 -4.66 5.22 4.49
CA CYS A 144 -4.93 5.27 5.92
C CYS A 144 -4.39 6.55 6.58
N HIS A 145 -3.42 7.23 5.96
CA HIS A 145 -2.93 8.52 6.42
C HIS A 145 -3.96 9.66 6.30
N ARG A 146 -5.01 9.46 5.48
CA ARG A 146 -6.09 10.44 5.29
C ARG A 146 -7.18 10.34 6.36
N VAL A 147 -7.04 9.45 7.33
CA VAL A 147 -7.97 9.33 8.46
C VAL A 147 -7.32 9.99 9.67
N VAL A 148 -8.03 10.95 10.24
CA VAL A 148 -7.56 11.78 11.34
C VAL A 148 -8.52 11.71 12.53
N GLY A 149 -8.05 12.12 13.71
CA GLY A 149 -8.91 12.24 14.89
C GLY A 149 -9.91 13.39 14.76
N ALA A 150 -10.82 13.46 15.70
CA ALA A 150 -11.73 14.58 15.81
C ALA A 150 -10.95 15.90 15.85
N ASN A 151 -11.47 16.93 15.21
CA ASN A 151 -10.81 18.24 15.06
C ASN A 151 -9.49 18.21 14.25
N GLY A 152 -9.28 17.18 13.40
CA GLY A 152 -8.10 17.08 12.56
C GLY A 152 -6.84 16.64 13.30
N THR A 153 -6.95 16.13 14.52
CA THR A 153 -5.81 15.68 15.32
C THR A 153 -5.12 14.48 14.63
N LEU A 154 -3.80 14.55 14.50
CA LEU A 154 -3.02 13.44 13.99
C LEU A 154 -2.85 12.38 15.06
N THR A 155 -3.46 11.24 14.89
CA THR A 155 -3.39 10.11 15.80
C THR A 155 -3.12 8.83 15.05
N GLY A 156 -2.34 7.92 15.64
CA GLY A 156 -2.14 6.56 15.19
C GLY A 156 -1.82 6.38 13.71
N TYR A 157 -0.57 6.05 13.40
CA TYR A 157 -0.18 5.65 12.04
C TYR A 157 0.92 4.59 12.13
N GLY A 158 0.75 3.49 11.38
CA GLY A 158 1.71 2.38 11.41
C GLY A 158 3.12 2.77 11.01
N GLY A 159 3.28 3.75 10.14
CA GLY A 159 4.56 4.31 9.72
C GLY A 159 5.12 5.41 10.63
N GLY A 160 4.40 5.76 11.70
CA GLY A 160 4.74 6.86 12.60
C GLY A 160 4.07 8.18 12.22
N LEU A 161 3.85 9.04 13.21
CA LEU A 161 3.16 10.31 13.00
C LEU A 161 3.93 11.27 12.09
N GLU A 162 5.26 11.23 12.13
CA GLU A 162 6.08 12.05 11.24
C GLU A 162 5.84 11.74 9.76
N LEU A 163 5.72 10.46 9.42
CA LEU A 163 5.42 10.05 8.05
C LEU A 163 3.99 10.43 7.67
N LYS A 164 3.03 10.26 8.58
CA LYS A 164 1.65 10.70 8.34
C LYS A 164 1.59 12.19 8.05
N GLU A 165 2.25 13.00 8.85
CA GLU A 165 2.34 14.44 8.65
C GLU A 165 3.00 14.78 7.30
N TRP A 166 4.09 14.10 6.98
CA TRP A 166 4.78 14.31 5.71
C TRP A 166 3.88 14.03 4.51
N LEU A 167 3.12 12.94 4.55
CA LEU A 167 2.19 12.58 3.48
C LEU A 167 1.05 13.59 3.36
N LEU A 168 0.50 14.06 4.47
CA LEU A 168 -0.55 15.07 4.46
C LEU A 168 -0.04 16.41 3.95
N ARG A 169 1.19 16.80 4.28
CA ARG A 169 1.84 18.00 3.72
C ARG A 169 2.04 17.86 2.22
N LEU A 170 2.48 16.69 1.76
CA LEU A 170 2.65 16.41 0.33
C LEU A 170 1.34 16.61 -0.43
N GLU A 171 0.23 16.18 0.17
CA GLU A 171 -1.10 16.30 -0.44
C GLU A 171 -1.74 17.68 -0.24
N GLY A 172 -1.07 18.61 0.44
CA GLY A 172 -1.56 19.96 0.66
C GLY A 172 -2.55 20.13 1.80
N MET A 173 -2.63 19.13 2.70
CA MET A 173 -3.56 19.16 3.85
C MET A 173 -2.97 19.82 5.09
N LEU A 174 -1.68 20.04 5.12
CA LEU A 174 -0.97 20.73 6.20
C LEU A 174 -0.03 21.79 5.66
#